data_6b4920c28eed2e7de81e21635af22892
#
_entry.id   6b4920c28eed2e7de81e21635af22892
#
_cell.length_a   1.000
_cell.length_b   1.000
_cell.length_c   1.000
_cell.angle_alpha   90.00
_cell.angle_beta   90.00
_cell.angle_gamma   90.00
#
_symmetry.space_group_name_H-M   'P 1'
#
loop_
_entity.id
_entity.type
_entity.pdbx_description
1 polymer ?
#
loop_
_entity_poly.entity_id
_entity_poly.type
_entity_poly.pdbx_seq_one_letter_code
_entity_poly.pdbx_strand_id
1 'polypeptide(L)'
;HPFISDYFLPRTLNEAREILDRLGDHAMIIGGGTAFAFLKIPSGVRTFVDLSRAGISGIRETPRSLVIGASATITDIMTHPLLRNHLGGVVPEAALCIGTTPLRNLITVGGSVSRVFYWSCLPPLLMAMKAKIRVWNRKNVSLSAEDFFTSNMKNGKHLGIIRDIHLPKPKTNAAAAFAKISRTATDFAFVNVAASVEASDGIIRDSRIVVGAITPKPLRLLDIEKALKNKPLSPEIINDAVSVSPATVNPRKDFRIRDGYSLEILPVILKRCLQTAFSRLKI
;
A
#
# COMPACT_ATOMS: atom_id res chain seq x y z
N HIS A 1 6.03 20.47 22.43
CA HIS A 1 5.61 19.08 22.21
C HIS A 1 4.57 18.72 23.24
N PRO A 2 3.47 18.00 22.89
CA PRO A 2 2.56 17.50 23.90
C PRO A 2 3.35 16.55 24.82
N PHE A 3 3.17 16.71 26.12
CA PHE A 3 3.79 15.83 27.09
C PHE A 3 3.05 14.48 27.07
N ILE A 4 3.73 13.40 26.70
CA ILE A 4 3.20 12.03 26.78
C ILE A 4 3.54 11.52 28.18
N SER A 5 2.51 11.24 28.97
CA SER A 5 2.64 10.77 30.35
C SER A 5 2.67 9.24 30.45
N ASP A 6 1.96 8.57 29.52
CA ASP A 6 1.75 7.13 29.62
C ASP A 6 2.06 6.40 28.31
N TYR A 7 2.53 5.16 28.44
CA TYR A 7 2.90 4.29 27.33
C TYR A 7 2.45 2.85 27.63
N PHE A 8 1.47 2.37 26.90
CA PHE A 8 0.92 1.02 27.05
C PHE A 8 1.43 0.08 25.94
N LEU A 9 1.75 -1.15 26.33
CA LEU A 9 2.19 -2.24 25.47
C LEU A 9 1.21 -3.43 25.58
N PRO A 10 -0.03 -3.30 25.05
CA PRO A 10 -1.03 -4.34 25.16
C PRO A 10 -0.55 -5.64 24.48
N ARG A 11 -0.88 -6.78 25.08
CA ARG A 11 -0.54 -8.12 24.57
C ARG A 11 -1.59 -8.68 23.63
N THR A 12 -2.77 -8.06 23.59
CA THR A 12 -3.87 -8.47 22.71
C THR A 12 -4.59 -7.25 22.12
N LEU A 13 -5.32 -7.47 21.01
CA LEU A 13 -6.17 -6.44 20.42
C LEU A 13 -7.33 -6.03 21.34
N ASN A 14 -7.83 -6.95 22.17
CA ASN A 14 -8.88 -6.66 23.14
C ASN A 14 -8.37 -5.68 24.20
N GLU A 15 -7.21 -5.97 24.80
CA GLU A 15 -6.56 -5.08 25.75
C GLU A 15 -6.28 -3.69 25.15
N ALA A 16 -5.75 -3.67 23.93
CA ALA A 16 -5.53 -2.40 23.22
C ALA A 16 -6.82 -1.61 23.04
N ARG A 17 -7.94 -2.31 22.70
CA ARG A 17 -9.24 -1.68 22.50
C ARG A 17 -9.83 -1.15 23.81
N GLU A 18 -9.71 -1.88 24.90
CA GLU A 18 -10.16 -1.45 26.23
C GLU A 18 -9.44 -0.17 26.69
N ILE A 19 -8.11 -0.10 26.48
CA ILE A 19 -7.33 1.11 26.77
C ILE A 19 -7.82 2.29 25.93
N LEU A 20 -8.03 2.07 24.61
CA LEU A 20 -8.50 3.12 23.70
C LEU A 20 -9.92 3.59 24.02
N ASP A 21 -10.82 2.68 24.41
CA ASP A 21 -12.19 3.02 24.80
C ASP A 21 -12.24 3.82 26.09
N ARG A 22 -11.38 3.46 27.06
CA ARG A 22 -11.28 4.16 28.35
C ARG A 22 -10.70 5.57 28.19
N LEU A 23 -9.68 5.74 27.34
CA LEU A 23 -8.94 6.99 27.23
C LEU A 23 -9.43 7.90 26.09
N GLY A 24 -10.19 7.37 25.15
CA GLY A 24 -10.78 8.11 24.04
C GLY A 24 -9.73 8.92 23.25
N ASP A 25 -9.98 10.21 23.09
CA ASP A 25 -9.10 11.13 22.34
C ASP A 25 -7.77 11.46 23.05
N HIS A 26 -7.60 11.05 24.30
CA HIS A 26 -6.33 11.20 25.02
C HIS A 26 -5.31 10.11 24.68
N ALA A 27 -5.73 9.05 23.97
CA ALA A 27 -4.86 7.97 23.53
C ALA A 27 -4.66 7.94 22.03
N MET A 28 -3.46 7.53 21.60
CA MET A 28 -3.11 7.37 20.20
C MET A 28 -2.38 6.04 19.98
N ILE A 29 -2.84 5.29 18.97
CA ILE A 29 -2.15 4.07 18.52
C ILE A 29 -0.83 4.45 17.88
N ILE A 30 0.22 3.71 18.22
CA ILE A 30 1.49 3.74 17.51
C ILE A 30 1.89 2.34 17.05
N GLY A 31 2.58 2.28 15.90
CA GLY A 31 3.40 1.16 15.49
C GLY A 31 4.87 1.55 15.70
N GLY A 32 5.66 1.60 14.63
CA GLY A 32 7.08 1.99 14.72
C GLY A 32 7.38 3.46 15.02
N GLY A 33 6.38 4.31 15.23
CA GLY A 33 6.56 5.72 15.62
C GLY A 33 7.14 6.66 14.55
N THR A 34 7.57 6.16 13.41
CA THR A 34 8.31 6.91 12.38
C THR A 34 7.51 8.06 11.73
N ALA A 35 6.18 7.99 11.75
CA ALA A 35 5.31 9.03 11.20
C ALA A 35 5.38 10.34 12.00
N PHE A 36 5.80 10.32 13.25
CA PHE A 36 5.90 11.51 14.09
C PHE A 36 6.97 12.52 13.64
N ALA A 37 7.89 12.11 12.76
CA ALA A 37 8.79 13.04 12.08
C ALA A 37 8.03 14.04 11.17
N PHE A 38 6.81 13.71 10.74
CA PHE A 38 6.01 14.51 9.80
C PHE A 38 4.68 14.97 10.39
N LEU A 39 4.29 14.43 11.54
CA LEU A 39 2.97 14.64 12.12
C LEU A 39 3.06 15.37 13.44
N LYS A 40 2.18 16.33 13.62
CA LYS A 40 1.91 16.89 14.95
C LYS A 40 1.05 15.91 15.75
N ILE A 41 1.48 15.57 16.94
CA ILE A 41 0.65 14.86 17.91
C ILE A 41 -0.45 15.84 18.35
N PRO A 42 -1.75 15.44 18.30
CA PRO A 42 -2.82 16.31 18.78
C PRO A 42 -2.58 16.74 20.23
N SER A 43 -2.89 17.98 20.56
CA SER A 43 -2.59 18.57 21.88
C SER A 43 -3.28 17.87 23.06
N GLY A 44 -4.40 17.16 22.79
CA GLY A 44 -5.10 16.37 23.81
C GLY A 44 -4.50 14.99 24.09
N VAL A 45 -3.63 14.48 23.22
CA VAL A 45 -3.03 13.15 23.39
C VAL A 45 -1.98 13.19 24.51
N ARG A 46 -2.12 12.26 25.46
CA ARG A 46 -1.23 12.07 26.59
C ARG A 46 -0.68 10.64 26.68
N THR A 47 -1.27 9.72 25.94
CA THR A 47 -0.99 8.28 26.05
C THR A 47 -0.71 7.69 24.69
N PHE A 48 0.35 6.89 24.60
CA PHE A 48 0.59 6.01 23.45
C PHE A 48 0.17 4.57 23.76
N VAL A 49 -0.45 3.93 22.78
CA VAL A 49 -0.82 2.51 22.78
C VAL A 49 -0.04 1.83 21.67
N ASP A 50 1.05 1.18 22.03
CA ASP A 50 1.98 0.52 21.11
C ASP A 50 1.54 -0.92 20.83
N LEU A 51 1.26 -1.20 19.57
CA LEU A 51 0.78 -2.51 19.11
C LEU A 51 1.89 -3.54 18.85
N SER A 52 3.14 -3.25 19.13
CA SER A 52 4.28 -4.15 18.84
C SER A 52 4.16 -5.51 19.54
N ARG A 53 3.49 -5.56 20.70
CA ARG A 53 3.26 -6.78 21.48
C ARG A 53 1.87 -7.38 21.33
N ALA A 54 1.00 -6.80 20.51
CA ALA A 54 -0.41 -7.20 20.38
C ALA A 54 -0.64 -8.51 19.59
N GLY A 55 0.41 -9.26 19.26
CA GLY A 55 0.31 -10.55 18.56
C GLY A 55 -0.10 -10.45 17.09
N ILE A 56 0.16 -9.33 16.44
CA ILE A 56 -0.23 -9.06 15.05
C ILE A 56 0.98 -8.78 14.12
N SER A 57 2.14 -9.37 14.38
CA SER A 57 3.36 -9.17 13.58
C SER A 57 3.63 -10.27 12.54
N GLY A 58 2.96 -11.43 12.66
CA GLY A 58 3.29 -12.61 11.83
C GLY A 58 2.90 -12.46 10.35
N ILE A 59 3.70 -13.11 9.49
CA ILE A 59 3.37 -13.33 8.08
C ILE A 59 3.12 -14.83 7.90
N ARG A 60 1.96 -15.18 7.35
CA ARG A 60 1.56 -16.59 7.20
C ARG A 60 0.73 -16.81 5.94
N GLU A 61 0.69 -18.06 5.54
CA GLU A 61 -0.12 -18.51 4.43
C GLU A 61 -1.44 -19.11 4.92
N THR A 62 -2.49 -18.90 4.15
CA THR A 62 -3.80 -19.54 4.28
C THR A 62 -4.19 -20.19 2.96
N PRO A 63 -5.21 -21.04 2.88
CA PRO A 63 -5.65 -21.62 1.60
C PRO A 63 -5.95 -20.58 0.52
N ARG A 64 -6.41 -19.37 0.89
CA ARG A 64 -6.89 -18.34 -0.04
C ARG A 64 -6.01 -17.10 -0.15
N SER A 65 -5.08 -16.88 0.78
CA SER A 65 -4.30 -15.64 0.85
C SER A 65 -2.99 -15.79 1.60
N LEU A 66 -2.04 -14.91 1.32
CA LEU A 66 -0.96 -14.59 2.26
C LEU A 66 -1.50 -13.50 3.20
N VAL A 67 -1.20 -13.65 4.48
CA VAL A 67 -1.66 -12.76 5.54
C VAL A 67 -0.46 -12.08 6.18
N ILE A 68 -0.45 -10.77 6.17
CA ILE A 68 0.60 -9.93 6.76
C ILE A 68 -0.01 -9.23 7.97
N GLY A 69 0.53 -9.47 9.15
CA GLY A 69 0.13 -8.80 10.37
C GLY A 69 0.48 -7.31 10.35
N ALA A 70 -0.34 -6.48 10.99
CA ALA A 70 -0.18 -5.02 10.93
C ALA A 70 1.11 -4.52 11.59
N SER A 71 1.63 -5.23 12.61
CA SER A 71 2.90 -4.90 13.27
C SER A 71 4.13 -5.49 12.58
N ALA A 72 3.97 -6.24 11.47
CA ALA A 72 5.10 -6.64 10.63
C ALA A 72 5.78 -5.38 10.07
N THR A 73 7.10 -5.38 10.06
CA THR A 73 7.90 -4.25 9.56
C THR A 73 8.06 -4.29 8.05
N ILE A 74 8.52 -3.19 7.46
CA ILE A 74 8.88 -3.16 6.03
C ILE A 74 10.03 -4.14 5.76
N THR A 75 10.98 -4.31 6.68
CA THR A 75 12.03 -5.32 6.58
C THR A 75 11.44 -6.74 6.55
N ASP A 76 10.46 -7.04 7.38
CA ASP A 76 9.82 -8.36 7.40
C ASP A 76 9.18 -8.68 6.05
N ILE A 77 8.40 -7.75 5.47
CA ILE A 77 7.76 -7.99 4.16
C ILE A 77 8.77 -8.02 3.01
N MET A 78 9.90 -7.36 3.13
CA MET A 78 10.97 -7.37 2.14
C MET A 78 11.71 -8.70 2.10
N THR A 79 11.91 -9.34 3.25
CA THR A 79 12.79 -10.53 3.38
C THR A 79 12.02 -11.84 3.46
N HIS A 80 10.72 -11.82 3.76
CA HIS A 80 9.94 -13.02 4.02
C HIS A 80 9.81 -13.96 2.81
N PRO A 81 10.14 -15.25 2.91
CA PRO A 81 10.14 -16.19 1.78
C PRO A 81 8.81 -16.29 1.03
N LEU A 82 7.67 -16.30 1.75
CA LEU A 82 6.34 -16.38 1.13
C LEU A 82 6.02 -15.21 0.19
N LEU A 83 6.60 -14.03 0.43
CA LEU A 83 6.35 -12.84 -0.37
C LEU A 83 7.29 -12.73 -1.58
N ARG A 84 8.44 -13.40 -1.54
CA ARG A 84 9.44 -13.36 -2.64
C ARG A 84 8.89 -13.90 -3.96
N ASN A 85 8.02 -14.91 -3.90
CA ASN A 85 7.48 -15.56 -5.08
C ASN A 85 6.03 -15.13 -5.40
N HIS A 86 5.41 -14.35 -4.53
CA HIS A 86 4.03 -13.93 -4.72
C HIS A 86 3.95 -12.86 -5.82
N LEU A 87 3.23 -13.16 -6.90
CA LEU A 87 3.07 -12.26 -8.06
C LEU A 87 4.41 -11.69 -8.61
N GLY A 88 5.46 -12.53 -8.63
CA GLY A 88 6.78 -12.14 -9.14
C GLY A 88 7.62 -11.31 -8.16
N GLY A 89 7.32 -11.37 -6.85
CA GLY A 89 8.11 -10.67 -5.83
C GLY A 89 7.83 -9.16 -5.72
N VAL A 90 6.69 -8.71 -6.17
CA VAL A 90 6.33 -7.28 -6.21
C VAL A 90 6.30 -6.62 -4.82
N VAL A 91 5.97 -7.38 -3.74
CA VAL A 91 5.93 -6.84 -2.37
C VAL A 91 7.32 -6.48 -1.86
N PRO A 92 8.33 -7.37 -1.91
CA PRO A 92 9.72 -7.00 -1.64
C PRO A 92 10.25 -5.85 -2.50
N GLU A 93 9.91 -5.83 -3.78
CA GLU A 93 10.31 -4.76 -4.71
C GLU A 93 9.80 -3.39 -4.25
N ALA A 94 8.52 -3.28 -3.93
CA ALA A 94 7.95 -2.04 -3.41
C ALA A 94 8.49 -1.68 -2.03
N ALA A 95 8.76 -2.67 -1.17
CA ALA A 95 9.34 -2.46 0.16
C ALA A 95 10.74 -1.84 0.09
N LEU A 96 11.57 -2.23 -0.89
CA LEU A 96 12.88 -1.64 -1.14
C LEU A 96 12.82 -0.14 -1.45
N CYS A 97 11.67 0.32 -2.00
CA CYS A 97 11.44 1.72 -2.31
C CYS A 97 11.04 2.58 -1.08
N ILE A 98 10.88 1.98 0.10
CA ILE A 98 10.41 2.65 1.31
C ILE A 98 11.58 2.89 2.26
N GLY A 99 11.94 4.14 2.47
CA GLY A 99 12.92 4.56 3.47
C GLY A 99 14.29 3.87 3.40
N THR A 100 15.12 4.19 4.36
CA THR A 100 16.44 3.57 4.58
C THR A 100 16.32 2.29 5.41
N THR A 101 17.35 1.47 5.47
CA THR A 101 17.35 0.22 6.26
C THR A 101 16.98 0.44 7.73
N PRO A 102 17.54 1.41 8.46
CA PRO A 102 17.11 1.66 9.84
C PRO A 102 15.62 2.02 9.95
N LEU A 103 15.09 2.80 9.00
CA LEU A 103 13.67 3.15 8.99
C LEU A 103 12.79 1.93 8.67
N ARG A 104 13.19 1.07 7.72
CA ARG A 104 12.45 -0.16 7.39
C ARG A 104 12.30 -1.11 8.55
N ASN A 105 13.26 -1.14 9.48
CA ASN A 105 13.18 -1.94 10.69
C ASN A 105 12.15 -1.42 11.70
N LEU A 106 11.71 -0.17 11.56
CA LEU A 106 10.77 0.47 12.47
C LEU A 106 9.39 0.67 11.82
N ILE A 107 9.35 1.03 10.53
CA ILE A 107 8.09 1.28 9.82
C ILE A 107 7.28 -0.02 9.78
N THR A 108 6.07 -0.01 10.36
CA THR A 108 5.15 -1.14 10.31
C THR A 108 4.21 -1.04 9.12
N VAL A 109 3.76 -2.19 8.64
CA VAL A 109 2.78 -2.28 7.54
C VAL A 109 1.48 -1.59 7.94
N GLY A 110 0.97 -1.85 9.15
CA GLY A 110 -0.23 -1.19 9.69
C GLY A 110 -0.07 0.32 9.78
N GLY A 111 1.10 0.81 10.24
CA GLY A 111 1.41 2.24 10.29
C GLY A 111 1.40 2.88 8.90
N SER A 112 1.98 2.21 7.89
CA SER A 112 2.00 2.69 6.50
C SER A 112 0.63 2.68 5.83
N VAL A 113 -0.28 1.81 6.26
CA VAL A 113 -1.64 1.67 5.73
C VAL A 113 -2.63 2.60 6.42
N SER A 114 -2.50 2.79 7.75
CA SER A 114 -3.40 3.65 8.52
C SER A 114 -3.24 5.13 8.22
N ARG A 115 -2.04 5.54 7.86
CA ARG A 115 -1.71 6.93 7.55
C ARG A 115 -1.21 7.02 6.11
N VAL A 116 -2.14 7.23 5.20
CA VAL A 116 -1.83 7.35 3.78
C VAL A 116 -1.23 8.73 3.51
N PHE A 117 0.09 8.80 3.49
CA PHE A 117 0.75 9.93 2.85
C PHE A 117 0.64 9.77 1.32
N TYR A 118 0.45 10.88 0.59
CA TYR A 118 0.31 10.81 -0.87
C TYR A 118 1.49 10.11 -1.57
N TRP A 119 2.69 10.17 -1.01
CA TRP A 119 3.90 9.52 -1.53
C TRP A 119 4.04 8.04 -1.13
N SER A 120 3.10 7.47 -0.38
CA SER A 120 3.19 6.09 0.10
C SER A 120 3.20 5.08 -1.05
N CYS A 121 4.04 4.04 -0.92
CA CYS A 121 4.18 2.97 -1.92
C CYS A 121 3.18 1.83 -1.71
N LEU A 122 2.84 1.50 -0.45
CA LEU A 122 1.97 0.35 -0.16
C LEU A 122 0.52 0.53 -0.63
N PRO A 123 -0.15 1.69 -0.47
CA PRO A 123 -1.54 1.82 -0.88
C PRO A 123 -1.81 1.49 -2.35
N PRO A 124 -1.11 2.05 -3.36
CA PRO A 124 -1.33 1.67 -4.75
C PRO A 124 -1.00 0.20 -5.02
N LEU A 125 0.06 -0.35 -4.39
CA LEU A 125 0.39 -1.77 -4.50
C LEU A 125 -0.74 -2.66 -3.99
N LEU A 126 -1.24 -2.40 -2.79
CA LEU A 126 -2.30 -3.21 -2.18
C LEU A 126 -3.61 -3.13 -2.97
N MET A 127 -3.93 -1.98 -3.56
CA MET A 127 -5.08 -1.85 -4.46
C MET A 127 -4.89 -2.67 -5.74
N ALA A 128 -3.73 -2.59 -6.38
CA ALA A 128 -3.42 -3.36 -7.58
C ALA A 128 -3.47 -4.88 -7.31
N MET A 129 -3.01 -5.32 -6.15
CA MET A 129 -3.04 -6.73 -5.73
C MET A 129 -4.42 -7.21 -5.22
N LYS A 130 -5.47 -6.40 -5.29
CA LYS A 130 -6.82 -6.73 -4.78
C LYS A 130 -6.80 -7.13 -3.29
N ALA A 131 -5.90 -6.52 -2.51
CA ALA A 131 -5.75 -6.83 -1.10
C ALA A 131 -7.01 -6.52 -0.29
N LYS A 132 -7.19 -7.22 0.83
CA LYS A 132 -8.21 -6.90 1.82
C LYS A 132 -7.52 -6.47 3.11
N ILE A 133 -8.01 -5.41 3.73
CA ILE A 133 -7.53 -4.88 4.99
C ILE A 133 -8.54 -5.29 6.07
N ARG A 134 -8.08 -6.02 7.07
CA ARG A 134 -8.91 -6.40 8.21
C ARG A 134 -8.67 -5.44 9.38
N VAL A 135 -9.75 -4.92 9.86
CA VAL A 135 -9.80 -4.02 11.00
C VAL A 135 -10.50 -4.71 12.17
N TRP A 136 -9.93 -4.56 13.36
CA TRP A 136 -10.48 -5.05 14.59
C TRP A 136 -11.23 -3.94 15.34
N ASN A 137 -12.52 -4.15 15.49
CA ASN A 137 -13.38 -3.30 16.31
C ASN A 137 -14.35 -4.21 17.08
N ARG A 138 -13.82 -4.93 18.11
CA ARG A 138 -14.50 -6.02 18.83
C ARG A 138 -14.96 -7.18 17.94
N LYS A 139 -15.03 -6.98 16.64
CA LYS A 139 -15.24 -7.96 15.57
C LYS A 139 -14.34 -7.65 14.40
N ASN A 140 -14.05 -8.64 13.56
CA ASN A 140 -13.30 -8.44 12.35
C ASN A 140 -14.19 -7.81 11.27
N VAL A 141 -13.78 -6.67 10.74
CA VAL A 141 -14.34 -6.05 9.54
C VAL A 141 -13.31 -6.15 8.41
N SER A 142 -13.72 -6.65 7.26
CA SER A 142 -12.85 -6.79 6.09
C SER A 142 -13.27 -5.81 5.01
N LEU A 143 -12.36 -4.96 4.59
CA LEU A 143 -12.56 -3.96 3.54
C LEU A 143 -11.63 -4.29 2.36
N SER A 144 -12.06 -4.02 1.12
CA SER A 144 -11.13 -4.01 0.01
C SER A 144 -10.10 -2.88 0.21
N ALA A 145 -8.88 -3.05 -0.29
CA ALA A 145 -7.89 -1.96 -0.25
C ALA A 145 -8.41 -0.72 -1.00
N GLU A 146 -9.18 -0.91 -2.08
CA GLU A 146 -9.80 0.17 -2.84
C GLU A 146 -10.78 0.96 -1.96
N ASP A 147 -11.74 0.30 -1.31
CA ASP A 147 -12.70 0.97 -0.41
C ASP A 147 -11.97 1.64 0.77
N PHE A 148 -10.97 0.97 1.32
CA PHE A 148 -10.20 1.49 2.44
C PHE A 148 -9.46 2.79 2.12
N PHE A 149 -8.82 2.89 0.94
CA PHE A 149 -8.01 4.06 0.59
C PHE A 149 -8.81 5.17 -0.11
N THR A 150 -9.91 4.85 -0.78
CA THR A 150 -10.70 5.84 -1.54
C THR A 150 -11.86 6.43 -0.73
N SER A 151 -12.39 5.67 0.24
CA SER A 151 -13.45 6.20 1.11
C SER A 151 -12.98 7.47 1.83
N ASN A 152 -13.92 8.41 2.01
CA ASN A 152 -13.67 9.67 2.73
C ASN A 152 -13.58 9.46 4.26
N MET A 153 -12.95 8.38 4.69
CA MET A 153 -12.80 8.09 6.10
C MET A 153 -11.85 9.10 6.75
N LYS A 154 -12.43 10.22 7.15
CA LYS A 154 -11.75 11.24 7.93
C LYS A 154 -11.19 10.57 9.19
N ASN A 155 -9.87 10.48 9.25
CA ASN A 155 -9.08 10.14 10.45
C ASN A 155 -9.03 8.68 10.93
N GLY A 156 -9.54 7.67 10.24
CA GLY A 156 -9.35 6.25 10.63
C GLY A 156 -9.82 5.81 12.02
N LYS A 157 -10.10 6.78 12.92
CA LYS A 157 -10.46 6.55 14.33
C LYS A 157 -11.73 5.71 14.51
N HIS A 158 -12.66 5.75 13.56
CA HIS A 158 -13.94 5.07 13.69
C HIS A 158 -13.94 3.62 13.22
N LEU A 159 -12.87 3.18 12.50
CA LEU A 159 -12.82 1.81 12.00
C LEU A 159 -12.32 0.80 13.03
N GLY A 160 -11.44 1.20 13.92
CA GLY A 160 -10.77 0.31 14.86
C GLY A 160 -9.28 0.13 14.55
N ILE A 161 -8.70 -0.96 15.01
CA ILE A 161 -7.27 -1.28 14.90
C ILE A 161 -7.04 -2.12 13.65
N ILE A 162 -6.14 -1.71 12.75
CA ILE A 162 -5.73 -2.57 11.64
C ILE A 162 -5.06 -3.81 12.23
N ARG A 163 -5.62 -4.97 11.91
CA ARG A 163 -5.15 -6.26 12.41
C ARG A 163 -4.15 -6.91 11.45
N ASP A 164 -4.55 -7.05 10.19
CA ASP A 164 -3.76 -7.70 9.17
C ASP A 164 -4.23 -7.34 7.74
N ILE A 165 -3.40 -7.66 6.76
CA ILE A 165 -3.64 -7.46 5.34
C ILE A 165 -3.62 -8.81 4.66
N HIS A 166 -4.64 -9.10 3.86
CA HIS A 166 -4.78 -10.32 3.08
C HIS A 166 -4.46 -10.04 1.62
N LEU A 167 -3.41 -10.66 1.11
CA LEU A 167 -3.07 -10.70 -0.29
C LEU A 167 -3.67 -11.97 -0.90
N PRO A 168 -4.65 -11.89 -1.81
CA PRO A 168 -5.24 -13.08 -2.40
C PRO A 168 -4.20 -13.87 -3.19
N LYS A 169 -4.28 -15.19 -3.14
CA LYS A 169 -3.46 -16.04 -4.01
C LYS A 169 -3.90 -15.85 -5.46
N PRO A 170 -2.97 -15.75 -6.40
CA PRO A 170 -3.32 -15.69 -7.81
C PRO A 170 -4.00 -16.99 -8.23
N LYS A 171 -5.01 -16.88 -9.11
CA LYS A 171 -5.77 -18.04 -9.56
C LYS A 171 -5.01 -18.87 -10.60
N THR A 172 -4.28 -18.22 -11.48
CA THR A 172 -3.56 -18.80 -12.62
C THR A 172 -2.33 -17.96 -12.93
N ASN A 173 -1.95 -17.90 -14.19
CA ASN A 173 -0.86 -17.08 -14.68
C ASN A 173 -1.12 -15.58 -14.40
N ALA A 174 -0.59 -15.10 -13.29
CA ALA A 174 -0.73 -13.73 -12.85
C ALA A 174 0.61 -13.19 -12.37
N ALA A 175 0.86 -11.93 -12.64
CA ALA A 175 2.05 -11.23 -12.21
C ALA A 175 1.72 -9.80 -11.80
N ALA A 176 2.60 -9.19 -11.03
CA ALA A 176 2.51 -7.79 -10.71
C ALA A 176 3.89 -7.13 -10.75
N ALA A 177 3.89 -5.81 -10.91
CA ALA A 177 5.08 -4.99 -10.87
C ALA A 177 4.81 -3.69 -10.12
N PHE A 178 5.87 -3.08 -9.62
CA PHE A 178 5.85 -1.79 -8.98
C PHE A 178 6.97 -0.92 -9.56
N ALA A 179 6.68 0.34 -9.84
CA ALA A 179 7.65 1.29 -10.31
C ALA A 179 7.50 2.62 -9.56
N LYS A 180 8.62 3.30 -9.29
CA LYS A 180 8.65 4.57 -8.58
C LYS A 180 9.62 5.53 -9.27
N ILE A 181 9.23 6.79 -9.37
CA ILE A 181 10.11 7.91 -9.74
C ILE A 181 10.25 8.83 -8.53
N SER A 182 11.47 9.11 -8.15
CA SER A 182 11.88 9.99 -7.05
C SER A 182 13.30 10.49 -7.30
N ARG A 183 13.80 11.45 -6.52
CA ARG A 183 15.17 11.96 -6.67
C ARG A 183 16.23 10.91 -6.38
N THR A 184 16.00 10.10 -5.35
CA THR A 184 16.86 8.98 -4.97
C THR A 184 16.02 7.74 -4.72
N ALA A 185 16.64 6.56 -4.63
CA ALA A 185 15.93 5.30 -4.43
C ALA A 185 15.05 5.29 -3.16
N THR A 186 15.45 5.99 -2.12
CA THR A 186 14.76 6.03 -0.81
C THR A 186 13.92 7.29 -0.56
N ASP A 187 13.97 8.26 -1.49
CA ASP A 187 13.19 9.50 -1.36
C ASP A 187 11.69 9.26 -1.64
N PHE A 188 10.88 10.21 -1.24
CA PHE A 188 9.44 10.20 -1.47
C PHE A 188 9.11 10.26 -2.96
N ALA A 189 8.16 9.43 -3.37
CA ALA A 189 7.75 9.34 -4.76
C ALA A 189 7.20 10.67 -5.30
N PHE A 190 7.53 10.99 -6.54
CA PHE A 190 6.80 11.96 -7.36
C PHE A 190 5.63 11.30 -8.07
N VAL A 191 5.90 10.09 -8.58
CA VAL A 191 4.91 9.18 -9.16
C VAL A 191 5.31 7.77 -8.77
N ASN A 192 4.34 6.95 -8.42
CA ASN A 192 4.51 5.51 -8.36
C ASN A 192 3.34 4.81 -9.05
N VAL A 193 3.61 3.65 -9.59
CA VAL A 193 2.64 2.82 -10.31
C VAL A 193 2.76 1.40 -9.81
N ALA A 194 1.62 0.79 -9.53
CA ALA A 194 1.49 -0.63 -9.31
C ALA A 194 0.57 -1.23 -10.38
N ALA A 195 0.98 -2.31 -11.00
CA ALA A 195 0.19 -3.03 -11.97
C ALA A 195 0.12 -4.51 -11.62
N SER A 196 -1.06 -5.11 -11.68
CA SER A 196 -1.25 -6.56 -11.70
C SER A 196 -1.97 -6.97 -12.98
N VAL A 197 -1.56 -8.09 -13.54
CA VAL A 197 -2.11 -8.63 -14.79
C VAL A 197 -2.35 -10.12 -14.62
N GLU A 198 -3.52 -10.57 -15.05
CA GLU A 198 -3.90 -11.99 -15.14
C GLU A 198 -4.07 -12.34 -16.63
N ALA A 199 -3.41 -13.38 -17.09
CA ALA A 199 -3.50 -13.84 -18.48
C ALA A 199 -3.83 -15.34 -18.57
N SER A 200 -4.50 -15.71 -19.64
CA SER A 200 -4.77 -17.10 -20.03
C SER A 200 -4.72 -17.19 -21.55
N ASP A 201 -4.03 -18.23 -22.05
CA ASP A 201 -3.90 -18.49 -23.48
C ASP A 201 -3.35 -17.28 -24.27
N GLY A 202 -2.34 -16.59 -23.71
CA GLY A 202 -1.76 -15.41 -24.32
C GLY A 202 -2.65 -14.16 -24.34
N ILE A 203 -3.81 -14.21 -23.68
CA ILE A 203 -4.79 -13.12 -23.65
C ILE A 203 -4.90 -12.56 -22.23
N ILE A 204 -4.88 -11.24 -22.12
CA ILE A 204 -5.08 -10.51 -20.87
C ILE A 204 -6.53 -10.65 -20.43
N ARG A 205 -6.80 -11.31 -19.31
CA ARG A 205 -8.16 -11.54 -18.78
C ARG A 205 -8.59 -10.48 -17.79
N ASP A 206 -7.66 -10.04 -16.97
CA ASP A 206 -7.89 -8.97 -15.99
C ASP A 206 -6.61 -8.19 -15.73
N SER A 207 -6.75 -6.93 -15.41
CA SER A 207 -5.65 -6.08 -14.99
C SER A 207 -6.12 -5.05 -13.98
N ARG A 208 -5.21 -4.65 -13.08
CA ARG A 208 -5.41 -3.50 -12.20
C ARG A 208 -4.17 -2.63 -12.25
N ILE A 209 -4.39 -1.37 -12.56
CA ILE A 209 -3.34 -0.37 -12.70
C ILE A 209 -3.66 0.80 -11.79
N VAL A 210 -2.80 1.02 -10.81
CA VAL A 210 -3.01 2.05 -9.78
C VAL A 210 -1.83 2.99 -9.75
N VAL A 211 -2.11 4.27 -9.81
CA VAL A 211 -1.12 5.34 -9.66
C VAL A 211 -1.23 5.97 -8.27
N GLY A 212 -0.10 6.31 -7.69
CA GLY A 212 0.02 7.06 -6.44
C GLY A 212 1.03 8.20 -6.56
N ALA A 213 1.12 9.00 -5.52
CA ALA A 213 1.93 10.19 -5.37
C ALA A 213 1.52 11.38 -6.25
N ILE A 214 1.06 11.15 -7.47
CA ILE A 214 0.58 12.20 -8.39
C ILE A 214 -0.78 12.76 -7.96
N THR A 215 -1.59 12.00 -7.27
CA THR A 215 -2.91 12.39 -6.76
C THR A 215 -2.92 12.33 -5.22
N PRO A 216 -3.84 13.05 -4.54
CA PRO A 216 -3.93 13.01 -3.07
C PRO A 216 -4.21 11.61 -2.50
N LYS A 217 -4.92 10.76 -3.25
CA LYS A 217 -5.21 9.35 -2.94
C LYS A 217 -4.77 8.47 -4.09
N PRO A 218 -4.48 7.17 -3.86
CA PRO A 218 -4.23 6.23 -4.96
C PRO A 218 -5.42 6.19 -5.92
N LEU A 219 -5.16 6.16 -7.21
CA LEU A 219 -6.16 6.21 -8.27
C LEU A 219 -5.99 5.04 -9.23
N ARG A 220 -7.08 4.29 -9.49
CA ARG A 220 -7.11 3.28 -10.55
C ARG A 220 -7.28 3.94 -11.92
N LEU A 221 -6.51 3.44 -12.88
CA LEU A 221 -6.56 3.90 -14.28
C LEU A 221 -7.47 2.98 -15.10
N LEU A 222 -8.78 3.12 -14.89
CA LEU A 222 -9.80 2.24 -15.49
C LEU A 222 -9.78 2.24 -17.02
N ASP A 223 -9.41 3.34 -17.66
CA ASP A 223 -9.36 3.43 -19.12
C ASP A 223 -8.22 2.58 -19.69
N ILE A 224 -7.06 2.55 -19.02
CA ILE A 224 -5.95 1.68 -19.38
C ILE A 224 -6.32 0.22 -19.13
N GLU A 225 -6.97 -0.10 -18.01
CA GLU A 225 -7.45 -1.46 -17.71
C GLU A 225 -8.42 -1.96 -18.77
N LYS A 226 -9.35 -1.12 -19.23
CA LYS A 226 -10.28 -1.44 -20.34
C LYS A 226 -9.55 -1.67 -21.66
N ALA A 227 -8.56 -0.84 -21.99
CA ALA A 227 -7.78 -0.95 -23.21
C ALA A 227 -6.98 -2.26 -23.27
N LEU A 228 -6.53 -2.77 -22.14
CA LEU A 228 -5.79 -4.04 -22.03
C LEU A 228 -6.71 -5.27 -22.05
N LYS A 229 -7.95 -5.16 -21.61
CA LYS A 229 -8.84 -6.32 -21.40
C LYS A 229 -9.14 -7.05 -22.71
N ASN A 230 -9.00 -8.38 -22.70
CA ASN A 230 -9.19 -9.28 -23.83
C ASN A 230 -8.27 -9.01 -25.02
N LYS A 231 -7.14 -8.35 -24.79
CA LYS A 231 -6.10 -8.12 -25.81
C LYS A 231 -4.99 -9.16 -25.69
N PRO A 232 -4.26 -9.44 -26.77
CA PRO A 232 -3.10 -10.31 -26.73
C PRO A 232 -2.01 -9.72 -25.83
N LEU A 233 -1.21 -10.60 -25.24
CA LEU A 233 -0.07 -10.22 -24.42
C LEU A 233 1.09 -9.83 -25.33
N SER A 234 1.15 -8.57 -25.76
CA SER A 234 2.20 -8.08 -26.65
C SER A 234 2.74 -6.70 -26.22
N PRO A 235 3.98 -6.35 -26.63
CA PRO A 235 4.53 -5.03 -26.34
C PRO A 235 3.74 -3.87 -26.97
N GLU A 236 3.13 -4.10 -28.14
CA GLU A 236 2.36 -3.10 -28.89
C GLU A 236 1.14 -2.66 -28.07
N ILE A 237 0.42 -3.62 -27.48
CA ILE A 237 -0.76 -3.32 -26.69
C ILE A 237 -0.48 -2.46 -25.47
N ILE A 238 0.76 -2.54 -24.93
CA ILE A 238 1.17 -1.66 -23.84
C ILE A 238 1.25 -0.21 -24.35
N ASN A 239 1.84 0.01 -25.54
CA ASN A 239 1.95 1.34 -26.11
C ASN A 239 0.57 1.94 -26.37
N ASP A 240 -0.34 1.14 -26.95
CA ASP A 240 -1.71 1.55 -27.25
C ASP A 240 -2.47 1.90 -25.96
N ALA A 241 -2.37 1.05 -24.95
CA ALA A 241 -3.04 1.27 -23.67
C ALA A 241 -2.52 2.51 -22.92
N VAL A 242 -1.21 2.75 -22.97
CA VAL A 242 -0.60 3.92 -22.30
C VAL A 242 -0.88 5.21 -23.07
N SER A 243 -1.10 5.15 -24.41
CA SER A 243 -1.48 6.31 -25.23
C SER A 243 -2.89 6.82 -24.94
N VAL A 244 -3.76 5.98 -24.38
CA VAL A 244 -5.03 6.39 -23.76
C VAL A 244 -4.69 7.19 -22.50
N SER A 245 -4.12 8.38 -22.70
CA SER A 245 -3.65 9.27 -21.64
C SER A 245 -4.70 9.41 -20.56
N PRO A 246 -4.33 9.31 -19.28
CA PRO A 246 -5.27 9.40 -18.18
C PRO A 246 -5.79 10.84 -18.07
N ALA A 247 -6.75 11.21 -18.91
CA ALA A 247 -7.51 12.47 -18.79
C ALA A 247 -8.15 12.63 -17.38
N THR A 248 -8.26 11.50 -16.68
CA THR A 248 -8.79 11.43 -15.30
C THR A 248 -7.78 11.79 -14.23
N VAL A 249 -6.47 11.88 -14.54
CA VAL A 249 -5.45 12.21 -13.54
C VAL A 249 -5.35 13.71 -13.38
N ASN A 250 -5.89 14.22 -12.27
CA ASN A 250 -5.69 15.60 -11.86
C ASN A 250 -4.48 15.66 -10.89
N PRO A 251 -3.30 16.11 -11.33
CA PRO A 251 -2.10 16.06 -10.51
C PRO A 251 -2.18 17.09 -9.38
N ARG A 252 -1.71 16.67 -8.20
CA ARG A 252 -1.47 17.58 -7.11
C ARG A 252 -0.22 18.43 -7.38
N LYS A 253 -0.20 19.65 -6.86
CA LYS A 253 1.03 20.45 -6.86
C LYS A 253 2.09 19.81 -5.94
N ASP A 254 3.31 19.71 -6.41
CA ASP A 254 4.46 19.23 -5.64
C ASP A 254 5.63 20.19 -5.81
N PHE A 255 5.97 20.92 -4.73
CA PHE A 255 7.03 21.93 -4.73
C PHE A 255 8.45 21.37 -5.03
N ARG A 256 8.60 20.04 -5.03
CA ARG A 256 9.88 19.35 -5.28
C ARG A 256 10.19 19.21 -6.77
N ILE A 257 9.21 19.39 -7.64
CA ILE A 257 9.30 19.23 -9.09
C ILE A 257 8.57 20.38 -9.79
N ARG A 258 8.96 20.67 -11.06
CA ARG A 258 8.24 21.65 -11.86
C ARG A 258 6.79 21.21 -12.14
N ASP A 259 5.91 22.18 -12.31
CA ASP A 259 4.52 21.92 -12.67
C ASP A 259 4.44 21.11 -13.99
N GLY A 260 3.55 20.14 -14.05
CA GLY A 260 3.34 19.26 -15.20
C GLY A 260 4.29 18.06 -15.29
N TYR A 261 5.47 18.08 -14.63
CA TYR A 261 6.46 17.00 -14.76
C TYR A 261 5.89 15.61 -14.42
N SER A 262 5.07 15.51 -13.39
CA SER A 262 4.47 14.23 -12.99
C SER A 262 3.56 13.63 -14.08
N LEU A 263 2.85 14.46 -14.85
CA LEU A 263 2.05 14.02 -16.00
C LEU A 263 2.91 13.61 -17.19
N GLU A 264 3.98 14.34 -17.45
CA GLU A 264 4.91 14.03 -18.56
C GLU A 264 5.61 12.69 -18.35
N ILE A 265 6.00 12.36 -17.10
CA ILE A 265 6.70 11.12 -16.79
C ILE A 265 5.74 9.93 -16.60
N LEU A 266 4.45 10.17 -16.38
CA LEU A 266 3.46 9.11 -16.11
C LEU A 266 3.39 8.04 -17.21
N PRO A 267 3.33 8.36 -18.51
CA PRO A 267 3.33 7.35 -19.57
C PRO A 267 4.58 6.47 -19.53
N VAL A 268 5.75 7.06 -19.25
CA VAL A 268 7.02 6.34 -19.19
C VAL A 268 7.04 5.31 -18.06
N ILE A 269 6.61 5.71 -16.86
CA ILE A 269 6.59 4.80 -15.70
C ILE A 269 5.50 3.73 -15.85
N LEU A 270 4.34 4.07 -16.42
CA LEU A 270 3.28 3.11 -16.74
C LEU A 270 3.79 2.03 -17.70
N LYS A 271 4.43 2.44 -18.80
CA LYS A 271 5.01 1.52 -19.77
C LYS A 271 6.02 0.58 -19.10
N ARG A 272 6.98 1.11 -18.34
CA ARG A 272 7.98 0.31 -17.63
C ARG A 272 7.33 -0.69 -16.66
N CYS A 273 6.34 -0.25 -15.89
CA CYS A 273 5.64 -1.09 -14.93
C CYS A 273 4.89 -2.22 -15.62
N LEU A 274 4.16 -1.94 -16.71
CA LEU A 274 3.44 -2.95 -17.50
C LEU A 274 4.38 -3.92 -18.19
N GLN A 275 5.48 -3.45 -18.80
CA GLN A 275 6.50 -4.32 -19.39
C GLN A 275 7.08 -5.30 -18.36
N THR A 276 7.38 -4.81 -17.17
CA THR A 276 7.86 -5.67 -16.08
C THR A 276 6.80 -6.68 -15.63
N ALA A 277 5.53 -6.28 -15.51
CA ALA A 277 4.45 -7.21 -15.17
C ALA A 277 4.28 -8.28 -16.25
N PHE A 278 4.30 -7.89 -17.52
CA PHE A 278 4.17 -8.82 -18.65
C PHE A 278 5.33 -9.83 -18.72
N SER A 279 6.58 -9.38 -18.52
CA SER A 279 7.76 -10.26 -18.55
C SER A 279 7.76 -11.33 -17.45
N ARG A 280 6.96 -11.15 -16.40
CA ARG A 280 6.81 -12.10 -15.28
C ARG A 280 5.70 -13.12 -15.52
N LEU A 281 4.85 -12.92 -16.51
CA LEU A 281 3.82 -13.89 -16.88
C LEU A 281 4.48 -15.08 -17.60
N LYS A 282 3.96 -16.27 -17.34
CA LYS A 282 4.36 -17.46 -18.09
C LYS A 282 3.60 -17.46 -19.42
N ILE A 283 4.32 -17.50 -20.51
CA ILE A 283 3.76 -17.63 -21.87
C ILE A 283 3.61 -19.10 -22.20
#